data_dc9b974bc8a79a95f2b22c12099146e5
#
_entry.id   dc9b974bc8a79a95f2b22c12099146e5
#
_cell.length_a   1.000
_cell.length_b   1.000
_cell.length_c   1.000
_cell.angle_alpha   90.00
_cell.angle_beta   90.00
_cell.angle_gamma   90.00
#
_symmetry.space_group_name_H-M   'P 1'
#
loop_
_entity.id
_entity.type
_entity.pdbx_description
1 polymer ?
#
loop_
_entity_poly.entity_id
_entity_poly.type
_entity_poly.pdbx_seq_one_letter_code
_entity_poly.pdbx_strand_id
1 'polypeptide(L)'
;MSGGGVAGILLILLLVVALFIAASCVKIVPQASAYVVESLGKYKDTWATGLHFKVPFIERVAIRVNLKEQVVDFPPQPVITKDNVTMQIDTVVFFQITDPKLFAYGVVNPLMAIENLTATTLRNIIGDLELDETLTSREIINTKMQAALDIATDPWGIKVNRVELKNIMPPAAIQEAMEKQMKAERERREAILIAEGEKKSTILVAEGKKQSAILDAEAEKQAAILRAEAEKEKRIREAEARQRQSSKYSRQMPMVSVRSKKPVRTMPFLP
;
A
#
# COMPACT_ATOMS: atom_id res chain seq x y z
N MET A 1 -19.83 -18.36 -85.44
CA MET A 1 -20.00 -17.97 -84.05
C MET A 1 -19.74 -16.49 -83.97
N SER A 2 -20.80 -15.74 -83.64
CA SER A 2 -20.87 -14.28 -83.82
C SER A 2 -19.91 -13.53 -82.92
N GLY A 3 -19.14 -12.61 -83.50
CA GLY A 3 -18.19 -11.73 -82.73
C GLY A 3 -18.82 -10.98 -81.55
N GLY A 4 -20.16 -10.84 -81.48
CA GLY A 4 -20.87 -10.25 -80.35
C GLY A 4 -20.85 -11.07 -79.03
N GLY A 5 -20.82 -12.41 -79.12
CA GLY A 5 -20.72 -13.27 -77.97
C GLY A 5 -19.33 -13.21 -77.28
N VAL A 6 -18.26 -13.16 -78.08
CA VAL A 6 -16.88 -13.04 -77.58
C VAL A 6 -16.66 -11.67 -76.98
N ALA A 7 -17.15 -10.60 -77.60
CA ALA A 7 -17.09 -9.24 -77.03
C ALA A 7 -17.87 -9.11 -75.68
N GLY A 8 -19.03 -9.75 -75.55
CA GLY A 8 -19.79 -9.79 -74.29
C GLY A 8 -19.09 -10.51 -73.15
N ILE A 9 -18.43 -11.65 -73.45
CA ILE A 9 -17.62 -12.41 -72.47
C ILE A 9 -16.40 -11.60 -72.03
N LEU A 10 -15.71 -10.93 -72.92
CA LEU A 10 -14.56 -10.06 -72.56
C LEU A 10 -14.99 -8.88 -71.70
N LEU A 11 -16.15 -8.28 -71.97
CA LEU A 11 -16.66 -7.15 -71.18
C LEU A 11 -17.07 -7.58 -69.74
N ILE A 12 -17.71 -8.75 -69.63
CA ILE A 12 -17.99 -9.33 -68.29
C ILE A 12 -16.72 -9.64 -67.52
N LEU A 13 -15.73 -10.24 -68.16
CA LEU A 13 -14.42 -10.54 -67.57
C LEU A 13 -13.74 -9.25 -67.08
N LEU A 14 -13.72 -8.20 -67.88
CA LEU A 14 -13.14 -6.91 -67.54
C LEU A 14 -13.86 -6.26 -66.35
N LEU A 15 -15.19 -6.36 -66.32
CA LEU A 15 -16.01 -5.86 -65.21
C LEU A 15 -15.72 -6.62 -63.90
N VAL A 16 -15.59 -7.95 -63.94
CA VAL A 16 -15.22 -8.78 -62.79
C VAL A 16 -13.82 -8.41 -62.29
N VAL A 17 -12.85 -8.24 -63.20
CA VAL A 17 -11.51 -7.81 -62.84
C VAL A 17 -11.50 -6.42 -62.19
N ALA A 18 -12.27 -5.47 -62.76
CA ALA A 18 -12.40 -4.12 -62.20
C ALA A 18 -13.04 -4.14 -60.80
N LEU A 19 -14.07 -4.97 -60.62
CA LEU A 19 -14.74 -5.13 -59.29
C LEU A 19 -13.77 -5.78 -58.30
N PHE A 20 -12.98 -6.76 -58.68
CA PHE A 20 -11.97 -7.40 -57.83
C PHE A 20 -10.86 -6.42 -57.43
N ILE A 21 -10.40 -5.58 -58.36
CA ILE A 21 -9.42 -4.51 -58.07
C ILE A 21 -10.03 -3.50 -57.09
N ALA A 22 -11.27 -3.04 -57.33
CA ALA A 22 -11.96 -2.11 -56.47
C ALA A 22 -12.12 -2.65 -55.02
N ALA A 23 -12.48 -3.93 -54.90
CA ALA A 23 -12.57 -4.59 -53.58
C ALA A 23 -11.21 -4.69 -52.87
N SER A 24 -10.12 -4.89 -53.63
CA SER A 24 -8.75 -4.94 -53.13
C SER A 24 -8.21 -3.58 -52.68
N CYS A 25 -8.78 -2.46 -53.16
CA CYS A 25 -8.39 -1.10 -52.81
C CYS A 25 -8.81 -0.71 -51.40
N VAL A 26 -9.85 -1.32 -50.85
CA VAL A 26 -10.42 -0.95 -49.58
C VAL A 26 -9.71 -1.71 -48.46
N LYS A 27 -9.19 -1.00 -47.46
CA LYS A 27 -8.63 -1.56 -46.21
C LYS A 27 -9.23 -0.87 -44.99
N ILE A 28 -9.65 -1.68 -44.03
CA ILE A 28 -10.15 -1.23 -42.75
C ILE A 28 -9.04 -1.41 -41.73
N VAL A 29 -8.68 -0.34 -41.03
CA VAL A 29 -7.72 -0.36 -39.94
C VAL A 29 -8.53 -0.46 -38.63
N PRO A 30 -8.34 -1.53 -37.82
CA PRO A 30 -9.03 -1.70 -36.57
C PRO A 30 -8.58 -0.67 -35.52
N GLN A 31 -9.40 -0.49 -34.50
CA GLN A 31 -9.08 0.44 -33.39
C GLN A 31 -7.80 0.02 -32.67
N ALA A 32 -7.05 0.99 -32.17
CA ALA A 32 -5.75 0.81 -31.53
C ALA A 32 -4.70 0.10 -32.41
N SER A 33 -4.79 0.26 -33.72
CA SER A 33 -3.79 -0.19 -34.68
C SER A 33 -3.45 0.93 -35.67
N ALA A 34 -2.23 0.94 -36.14
CA ALA A 34 -1.79 1.81 -37.23
C ALA A 34 -1.08 1.00 -38.30
N TYR A 35 -1.29 1.35 -39.58
CA TYR A 35 -0.65 0.69 -40.68
C TYR A 35 0.33 1.66 -41.37
N VAL A 36 1.59 1.26 -41.43
CA VAL A 36 2.61 1.99 -42.15
C VAL A 36 2.55 1.55 -43.63
N VAL A 37 2.34 2.52 -44.54
CA VAL A 37 2.14 2.27 -45.94
C VAL A 37 3.31 2.82 -46.76
N GLU A 38 3.82 1.98 -47.62
CA GLU A 38 4.86 2.30 -48.58
C GLU A 38 4.30 2.37 -50.01
N SER A 39 4.82 3.31 -50.77
CA SER A 39 4.60 3.40 -52.21
C SER A 39 5.92 3.18 -52.92
N LEU A 40 6.04 2.11 -53.71
CA LEU A 40 7.26 1.74 -54.42
C LEU A 40 8.52 1.70 -53.55
N GLY A 41 8.38 1.22 -52.30
CA GLY A 41 9.47 1.12 -51.33
C GLY A 41 9.78 2.40 -50.54
N LYS A 42 9.08 3.51 -50.83
CA LYS A 42 9.20 4.75 -50.06
C LYS A 42 8.04 4.88 -49.08
N TYR A 43 8.31 5.30 -47.85
CA TYR A 43 7.26 5.69 -46.91
C TYR A 43 6.31 6.72 -47.53
N LYS A 44 5.01 6.44 -47.50
CA LYS A 44 3.97 7.34 -48.01
C LYS A 44 3.21 7.97 -46.86
N ASP A 45 2.59 7.14 -46.04
CA ASP A 45 1.68 7.62 -44.98
C ASP A 45 1.50 6.55 -43.89
N THR A 46 1.00 7.00 -42.71
CA THR A 46 0.59 6.13 -41.60
C THR A 46 -0.92 6.20 -41.46
N TRP A 47 -1.59 5.09 -41.72
CA TRP A 47 -3.02 5.00 -41.62
C TRP A 47 -3.45 4.77 -40.17
N ALA A 48 -4.22 5.72 -39.62
CA ALA A 48 -4.91 5.58 -38.37
C ALA A 48 -6.17 4.70 -38.52
N THR A 49 -6.89 4.49 -37.40
CA THR A 49 -8.15 3.74 -37.38
C THR A 49 -9.18 4.29 -38.38
N GLY A 50 -9.78 3.42 -39.16
CA GLY A 50 -10.83 3.79 -40.12
C GLY A 50 -10.71 3.12 -41.47
N LEU A 51 -11.46 3.66 -42.44
CA LEU A 51 -11.47 3.17 -43.81
C LEU A 51 -10.41 3.92 -44.61
N HIS A 52 -9.51 3.18 -45.30
CA HIS A 52 -8.46 3.71 -46.15
C HIS A 52 -8.48 3.06 -47.54
N PHE A 53 -8.08 3.82 -48.56
CA PHE A 53 -7.99 3.37 -49.90
C PHE A 53 -6.52 3.15 -50.29
N LYS A 54 -6.23 1.96 -50.80
CA LYS A 54 -4.93 1.53 -51.26
C LYS A 54 -4.90 1.43 -52.79
N VAL A 55 -3.88 1.95 -53.42
CA VAL A 55 -3.65 1.70 -54.83
C VAL A 55 -2.98 0.33 -54.97
N PRO A 56 -3.69 -0.67 -55.57
CA PRO A 56 -3.14 -2.01 -55.77
C PRO A 56 -1.89 -1.92 -56.66
N PHE A 57 -0.93 -2.81 -56.43
CA PHE A 57 0.37 -2.92 -57.09
C PHE A 57 1.42 -1.83 -56.75
N ILE A 58 1.00 -0.60 -56.44
CA ILE A 58 1.92 0.52 -56.13
C ILE A 58 2.12 0.64 -54.63
N GLU A 59 1.06 0.48 -53.85
CA GLU A 59 1.08 0.65 -52.41
C GLU A 59 1.01 -0.68 -51.66
N ARG A 60 1.83 -0.82 -50.62
CA ARG A 60 1.81 -1.98 -49.75
C ARG A 60 1.75 -1.54 -48.27
N VAL A 61 1.11 -2.31 -47.45
CA VAL A 61 1.21 -2.19 -46.00
C VAL A 61 2.51 -2.85 -45.56
N ALA A 62 3.50 -2.05 -45.16
CA ALA A 62 4.81 -2.52 -44.75
C ALA A 62 4.75 -3.19 -43.37
N ILE A 63 4.20 -2.51 -42.41
CA ILE A 63 4.09 -2.99 -41.02
C ILE A 63 2.71 -2.65 -40.48
N ARG A 64 2.18 -3.56 -39.65
CA ARG A 64 0.98 -3.34 -38.85
C ARG A 64 1.42 -3.18 -37.39
N VAL A 65 1.17 -2.02 -36.83
CA VAL A 65 1.60 -1.65 -35.49
C VAL A 65 0.40 -1.69 -34.56
N ASN A 66 0.55 -2.35 -33.42
CA ASN A 66 -0.42 -2.32 -32.34
C ASN A 66 -0.08 -1.18 -31.37
N LEU A 67 -1.00 -0.24 -31.19
CA LEU A 67 -0.82 0.94 -30.34
C LEU A 67 -1.21 0.70 -28.88
N LYS A 68 -1.72 -0.48 -28.55
CA LYS A 68 -2.00 -0.84 -27.16
C LYS A 68 -0.70 -1.03 -26.41
N GLU A 69 -0.77 -0.85 -25.11
CA GLU A 69 0.34 -1.20 -24.22
C GLU A 69 0.70 -2.68 -24.40
N GLN A 70 1.98 -2.92 -24.56
CA GLN A 70 2.56 -4.26 -24.71
C GLN A 70 3.46 -4.55 -23.52
N VAL A 71 3.51 -5.81 -23.14
CA VAL A 71 4.32 -6.31 -22.02
C VAL A 71 5.31 -7.32 -22.57
N VAL A 72 6.59 -7.11 -22.25
CA VAL A 72 7.64 -8.05 -22.62
C VAL A 72 8.39 -8.47 -21.37
N ASP A 73 8.49 -9.77 -21.19
CA ASP A 73 9.25 -10.40 -20.10
C ASP A 73 10.63 -10.78 -20.65
N PHE A 74 11.67 -10.19 -20.09
CA PHE A 74 13.04 -10.49 -20.49
C PHE A 74 13.65 -11.55 -19.57
N PRO A 75 14.47 -12.46 -20.13
CA PRO A 75 15.10 -13.53 -19.37
C PRO A 75 16.06 -12.96 -18.30
N PRO A 76 16.38 -13.77 -17.25
CA PRO A 76 17.29 -13.36 -16.20
C PRO A 76 18.64 -12.88 -16.76
N GLN A 77 19.04 -11.68 -16.37
CA GLN A 77 20.31 -11.08 -16.74
C GLN A 77 21.30 -11.15 -15.59
N PRO A 78 22.53 -11.63 -15.84
CA PRO A 78 23.57 -11.61 -14.81
C PRO A 78 24.07 -10.19 -14.60
N VAL A 79 24.05 -9.73 -13.35
CA VAL A 79 24.54 -8.41 -12.93
C VAL A 79 25.46 -8.57 -11.73
N ILE A 80 26.36 -7.61 -11.52
CA ILE A 80 27.32 -7.58 -10.41
C ILE A 80 27.05 -6.30 -9.64
N THR A 81 26.84 -6.43 -8.34
CA THR A 81 26.67 -5.30 -7.41
C THR A 81 27.99 -4.64 -7.07
N LYS A 82 27.92 -3.47 -6.43
CA LYS A 82 29.09 -2.71 -5.95
C LYS A 82 29.94 -3.51 -4.96
N ASP A 83 29.34 -4.35 -4.14
CA ASP A 83 29.99 -5.27 -3.20
C ASP A 83 30.44 -6.60 -3.84
N ASN A 84 30.52 -6.63 -5.20
CA ASN A 84 31.02 -7.74 -6.02
C ASN A 84 30.23 -9.05 -5.89
N VAL A 85 28.92 -8.96 -5.65
CA VAL A 85 28.02 -10.12 -5.67
C VAL A 85 27.39 -10.26 -7.05
N THR A 86 27.55 -11.44 -7.68
CA THR A 86 26.89 -11.76 -8.95
C THR A 86 25.48 -12.26 -8.65
N MET A 87 24.46 -11.65 -9.25
CA MET A 87 23.07 -12.08 -9.12
C MET A 87 22.37 -12.13 -10.48
N GLN A 88 21.22 -12.79 -10.54
CA GLN A 88 20.38 -12.82 -11.73
C GLN A 88 19.09 -12.06 -11.45
N ILE A 89 18.74 -11.17 -12.38
CA ILE A 89 17.56 -10.32 -12.25
C ILE A 89 16.71 -10.41 -13.50
N ASP A 90 15.42 -10.74 -13.34
CA ASP A 90 14.43 -10.74 -14.40
C ASP A 90 13.76 -9.36 -14.45
N THR A 91 13.47 -8.88 -15.66
CA THR A 91 12.79 -7.61 -15.85
C THR A 91 11.59 -7.75 -16.76
N VAL A 92 10.53 -7.03 -16.44
CA VAL A 92 9.34 -6.88 -17.28
C VAL A 92 9.21 -5.42 -17.68
N VAL A 93 9.08 -5.18 -18.98
CA VAL A 93 8.95 -3.83 -19.53
C VAL A 93 7.56 -3.65 -20.13
N PHE A 94 6.87 -2.60 -19.71
CA PHE A 94 5.58 -2.16 -20.23
C PHE A 94 5.82 -0.96 -21.12
N PHE A 95 5.48 -1.08 -22.39
CA PHE A 95 5.69 -0.03 -23.37
C PHE A 95 4.53 0.08 -24.35
N GLN A 96 4.41 1.22 -24.98
CA GLN A 96 3.47 1.45 -26.07
C GLN A 96 4.16 2.14 -27.23
N ILE A 97 3.66 1.90 -28.44
CA ILE A 97 4.19 2.54 -29.64
C ILE A 97 3.41 3.85 -29.83
N THR A 98 4.14 4.97 -29.80
CA THR A 98 3.59 6.32 -29.96
C THR A 98 3.70 6.80 -31.40
N ASP A 99 4.80 6.48 -32.08
CA ASP A 99 4.99 6.81 -33.49
C ASP A 99 5.26 5.55 -34.31
N PRO A 100 4.26 5.05 -35.10
CA PRO A 100 4.39 3.87 -35.94
C PRO A 100 5.45 4.01 -37.03
N LYS A 101 5.73 5.23 -37.53
CA LYS A 101 6.76 5.47 -38.55
C LYS A 101 8.15 5.29 -37.95
N LEU A 102 8.43 5.90 -36.80
CA LEU A 102 9.72 5.74 -36.13
C LEU A 102 9.91 4.29 -35.66
N PHE A 103 8.86 3.61 -35.22
CA PHE A 103 8.91 2.19 -34.88
C PHE A 103 9.28 1.31 -36.09
N ALA A 104 8.76 1.64 -37.27
CA ALA A 104 8.99 0.87 -38.48
C ALA A 104 10.39 1.05 -39.10
N TYR A 105 10.96 2.25 -38.97
CA TYR A 105 12.20 2.62 -39.67
C TYR A 105 13.33 3.08 -38.75
N GLY A 106 13.08 3.32 -37.49
CA GLY A 106 14.08 3.82 -36.54
C GLY A 106 15.10 2.76 -36.12
N VAL A 107 14.67 1.51 -36.01
CA VAL A 107 15.54 0.38 -35.62
C VAL A 107 15.10 -0.91 -36.29
N VAL A 108 16.05 -1.77 -36.61
CA VAL A 108 15.78 -3.02 -37.37
C VAL A 108 14.96 -4.02 -36.54
N ASN A 109 15.28 -4.16 -35.26
CA ASN A 109 14.57 -5.05 -34.36
C ASN A 109 14.33 -4.33 -33.01
N PRO A 110 13.18 -3.64 -32.86
CA PRO A 110 12.88 -2.85 -31.67
C PRO A 110 12.91 -3.66 -30.37
N LEU A 111 12.37 -4.87 -30.36
CA LEU A 111 12.30 -5.69 -29.16
C LEU A 111 13.68 -6.13 -28.68
N MET A 112 14.53 -6.60 -29.58
CA MET A 112 15.92 -6.95 -29.25
C MET A 112 16.73 -5.72 -28.79
N ALA A 113 16.47 -4.56 -29.40
CA ALA A 113 17.11 -3.31 -28.98
C ALA A 113 16.72 -2.91 -27.55
N ILE A 114 15.43 -3.01 -27.20
CA ILE A 114 14.94 -2.76 -25.84
C ILE A 114 15.54 -3.78 -24.86
N GLU A 115 15.60 -5.06 -25.22
CA GLU A 115 16.19 -6.11 -24.39
C GLU A 115 17.66 -5.79 -24.02
N ASN A 116 18.49 -5.53 -25.03
CA ASN A 116 19.90 -5.19 -24.81
C ASN A 116 20.09 -3.88 -24.03
N LEU A 117 19.24 -2.89 -24.30
CA LEU A 117 19.25 -1.63 -23.59
C LEU A 117 18.85 -1.83 -22.13
N THR A 118 17.81 -2.62 -21.87
CA THR A 118 17.37 -3.00 -20.52
C THR A 118 18.48 -3.70 -19.76
N ALA A 119 19.14 -4.70 -20.38
CA ALA A 119 20.24 -5.43 -19.76
C ALA A 119 21.44 -4.54 -19.41
N THR A 120 21.82 -3.61 -20.30
CA THR A 120 22.94 -2.70 -20.07
C THR A 120 22.60 -1.64 -19.03
N THR A 121 21.40 -1.07 -19.07
CA THR A 121 20.93 -0.09 -18.08
C THR A 121 20.80 -0.71 -16.71
N LEU A 122 20.23 -1.91 -16.62
CA LEU A 122 20.14 -2.68 -15.37
C LEU A 122 21.53 -2.90 -14.75
N ARG A 123 22.49 -3.35 -15.57
CA ARG A 123 23.87 -3.59 -15.09
C ARG A 123 24.50 -2.32 -14.55
N ASN A 124 24.32 -1.18 -15.19
CA ASN A 124 24.85 0.09 -14.75
C ASN A 124 24.22 0.51 -13.41
N ILE A 125 22.90 0.46 -13.28
CA ILE A 125 22.18 0.87 -12.08
C ILE A 125 22.54 -0.04 -10.88
N ILE A 126 22.58 -1.36 -11.09
CA ILE A 126 22.89 -2.34 -10.04
C ILE A 126 24.38 -2.28 -9.65
N GLY A 127 25.27 -1.97 -10.61
CA GLY A 127 26.70 -1.82 -10.33
C GLY A 127 27.03 -0.68 -9.36
N ASP A 128 26.16 0.30 -9.21
CA ASP A 128 26.30 1.41 -8.26
C ASP A 128 25.70 1.11 -6.88
N LEU A 129 24.96 0.00 -6.72
CA LEU A 129 24.21 -0.37 -5.51
C LEU A 129 24.84 -1.57 -4.81
N GLU A 130 24.71 -1.62 -3.49
CA GLU A 130 25.05 -2.79 -2.68
C GLU A 130 23.91 -3.83 -2.76
N LEU A 131 24.19 -5.08 -2.38
CA LEU A 131 23.22 -6.17 -2.42
C LEU A 131 21.94 -5.84 -1.62
N ASP A 132 22.09 -5.37 -0.40
CA ASP A 132 20.98 -5.03 0.48
C ASP A 132 20.14 -3.87 -0.08
N GLU A 133 20.78 -2.87 -0.68
CA GLU A 133 20.12 -1.77 -1.37
C GLU A 133 19.34 -2.26 -2.58
N THR A 134 19.92 -3.18 -3.36
CA THR A 134 19.25 -3.76 -4.53
C THR A 134 17.98 -4.53 -4.16
N LEU A 135 17.97 -5.22 -3.02
CA LEU A 135 16.82 -5.98 -2.53
C LEU A 135 15.71 -5.09 -1.96
N THR A 136 16.08 -3.96 -1.33
CA THR A 136 15.15 -3.08 -0.61
C THR A 136 14.65 -1.92 -1.46
N SER A 137 15.43 -1.45 -2.45
CA SER A 137 15.16 -0.23 -3.20
C SER A 137 14.60 -0.47 -4.61
N ARG A 138 13.79 -1.52 -4.79
CA ARG A 138 13.23 -1.90 -6.10
C ARG A 138 12.50 -0.75 -6.81
N GLU A 139 11.74 0.04 -6.09
CA GLU A 139 10.99 1.16 -6.65
C GLU A 139 11.90 2.25 -7.24
N ILE A 140 13.03 2.53 -6.57
CA ILE A 140 14.02 3.49 -7.04
C ILE A 140 14.69 2.97 -8.32
N ILE A 141 15.03 1.67 -8.36
CA ILE A 141 15.63 1.01 -9.53
C ILE A 141 14.64 1.04 -10.70
N ASN A 142 13.39 0.66 -10.49
CA ASN A 142 12.33 0.67 -11.49
C ASN A 142 12.17 2.07 -12.12
N THR A 143 12.14 3.11 -11.28
CA THR A 143 12.02 4.50 -11.73
C THR A 143 13.24 4.96 -12.54
N LYS A 144 14.46 4.65 -12.08
CA LYS A 144 15.69 4.99 -12.80
C LYS A 144 15.77 4.26 -14.14
N MET A 145 15.41 2.98 -14.15
CA MET A 145 15.35 2.18 -15.40
C MET A 145 14.33 2.75 -16.37
N GLN A 146 13.11 3.01 -15.90
CA GLN A 146 12.06 3.58 -16.74
C GLN A 146 12.50 4.90 -17.37
N ALA A 147 13.05 5.83 -16.59
CA ALA A 147 13.53 7.11 -17.11
C ALA A 147 14.66 6.96 -18.15
N ALA A 148 15.63 6.08 -17.91
CA ALA A 148 16.73 5.85 -18.82
C ALA A 148 16.26 5.17 -20.14
N LEU A 149 15.36 4.19 -20.03
CA LEU A 149 14.82 3.48 -21.19
C LEU A 149 13.92 4.39 -22.02
N ASP A 150 13.05 5.19 -21.41
CA ASP A 150 12.12 6.09 -22.09
C ASP A 150 12.88 7.10 -22.96
N ILE A 151 13.94 7.73 -22.43
CA ILE A 151 14.79 8.64 -23.19
C ILE A 151 15.47 7.94 -24.38
N ALA A 152 15.95 6.71 -24.16
CA ALA A 152 16.68 5.99 -25.20
C ALA A 152 15.78 5.38 -26.29
N THR A 153 14.51 5.10 -25.98
CA THR A 153 13.54 4.51 -26.92
C THR A 153 12.68 5.54 -27.67
N ASP A 154 12.68 6.80 -27.21
CA ASP A 154 11.95 7.90 -27.87
C ASP A 154 12.27 8.07 -29.36
N PRO A 155 13.55 8.02 -29.82
CA PRO A 155 13.91 8.04 -31.26
C PRO A 155 13.32 6.90 -32.06
N TRP A 156 12.90 5.83 -31.43
CA TRP A 156 12.27 4.67 -32.08
C TRP A 156 10.74 4.72 -32.05
N GLY A 157 10.16 5.81 -31.53
CA GLY A 157 8.72 6.00 -31.39
C GLY A 157 8.08 5.03 -30.38
N ILE A 158 8.85 4.62 -29.37
CA ILE A 158 8.41 3.72 -28.30
C ILE A 158 8.47 4.51 -26.99
N LYS A 159 7.39 4.49 -26.25
CA LYS A 159 7.29 5.04 -24.90
C LYS A 159 7.28 3.93 -23.87
N VAL A 160 8.22 3.97 -22.94
CA VAL A 160 8.28 3.05 -21.82
C VAL A 160 7.44 3.61 -20.67
N ASN A 161 6.31 2.98 -20.39
CA ASN A 161 5.39 3.41 -19.35
C ASN A 161 5.88 2.98 -17.96
N ARG A 162 6.38 1.73 -17.85
CA ARG A 162 6.81 1.15 -16.59
C ARG A 162 7.82 0.03 -16.81
N VAL A 163 8.73 -0.10 -15.86
CA VAL A 163 9.68 -1.22 -15.76
C VAL A 163 9.56 -1.84 -14.38
N GLU A 164 9.52 -3.15 -14.32
CA GLU A 164 9.40 -3.89 -13.07
C GLU A 164 10.49 -4.94 -12.96
N LEU A 165 11.17 -4.98 -11.81
CA LEU A 165 12.04 -6.10 -11.44
C LEU A 165 11.17 -7.24 -10.90
N LYS A 166 11.17 -8.38 -11.61
CA LYS A 166 10.33 -9.53 -11.26
C LYS A 166 10.98 -10.35 -10.14
N ASN A 167 12.12 -10.96 -10.42
CA ASN A 167 12.87 -11.74 -9.44
C ASN A 167 14.30 -11.19 -9.32
N ILE A 168 14.81 -11.19 -8.11
CA ILE A 168 16.22 -10.89 -7.81
C ILE A 168 16.76 -12.13 -7.12
N MET A 169 17.66 -12.84 -7.79
CA MET A 169 18.19 -14.13 -7.33
C MET A 169 19.69 -14.00 -7.00
N PRO A 170 20.06 -13.80 -5.73
CA PRO A 170 21.44 -13.86 -5.32
C PRO A 170 21.97 -15.32 -5.36
N PRO A 171 23.29 -15.55 -5.31
CA PRO A 171 23.86 -16.86 -5.22
C PRO A 171 23.36 -17.63 -3.99
N ALA A 172 23.18 -18.95 -4.12
CA ALA A 172 22.61 -19.81 -3.07
C ALA A 172 23.36 -19.68 -1.73
N ALA A 173 24.67 -19.58 -1.75
CA ALA A 173 25.48 -19.43 -0.53
C ALA A 173 25.16 -18.13 0.24
N ILE A 174 24.91 -17.04 -0.48
CA ILE A 174 24.54 -15.75 0.12
C ILE A 174 23.10 -15.81 0.62
N GLN A 175 22.21 -16.40 -0.15
CA GLN A 175 20.80 -16.60 0.25
C GLN A 175 20.71 -17.40 1.57
N GLU A 176 21.43 -18.52 1.70
CA GLU A 176 21.49 -19.29 2.93
C GLU A 176 22.06 -18.50 4.12
N ALA A 177 23.10 -17.70 3.89
CA ALA A 177 23.67 -16.86 4.94
C ALA A 177 22.68 -15.77 5.39
N MET A 178 21.98 -15.12 4.47
CA MET A 178 20.94 -14.12 4.76
C MET A 178 19.74 -14.76 5.50
N GLU A 179 19.31 -15.95 5.09
CA GLU A 179 18.24 -16.67 5.78
C GLU A 179 18.61 -16.99 7.24
N LYS A 180 19.84 -17.46 7.48
CA LYS A 180 20.34 -17.72 8.84
C LYS A 180 20.41 -16.43 9.67
N GLN A 181 20.93 -15.36 9.09
CA GLN A 181 20.99 -14.04 9.74
C GLN A 181 19.61 -13.52 10.08
N MET A 182 18.68 -13.55 9.13
CA MET A 182 17.30 -13.11 9.32
C MET A 182 16.58 -13.94 10.38
N LYS A 183 16.81 -15.24 10.43
CA LYS A 183 16.26 -16.12 11.46
C LYS A 183 16.78 -15.75 12.84
N ALA A 184 18.08 -15.61 13.01
CA ALA A 184 18.70 -15.20 14.28
C ALA A 184 18.20 -13.80 14.75
N GLU A 185 18.06 -12.85 13.82
CA GLU A 185 17.53 -11.53 14.15
C GLU A 185 16.05 -11.58 14.56
N ARG A 186 15.23 -12.40 13.91
CA ARG A 186 13.84 -12.62 14.33
C ARG A 186 13.74 -13.25 15.72
N GLU A 187 14.52 -14.29 15.98
CA GLU A 187 14.58 -14.94 17.30
C GLU A 187 15.03 -13.96 18.39
N ARG A 188 16.02 -13.11 18.10
CA ARG A 188 16.45 -12.05 19.01
C ARG A 188 15.34 -11.04 19.30
N ARG A 189 14.65 -10.56 18.27
CA ARG A 189 13.52 -9.61 18.42
C ARG A 189 12.37 -10.25 19.18
N GLU A 190 12.06 -11.48 18.91
CA GLU A 190 11.02 -12.24 19.61
C GLU A 190 11.33 -12.32 21.10
N ALA A 191 12.57 -12.72 21.48
CA ALA A 191 12.98 -12.78 22.87
C ALA A 191 12.90 -11.43 23.59
N ILE A 192 13.27 -10.34 22.91
CA ILE A 192 13.16 -8.98 23.48
C ILE A 192 11.68 -8.62 23.69
N LEU A 193 10.82 -8.84 22.70
CA LEU A 193 9.40 -8.52 22.80
C LEU A 193 8.68 -9.33 23.90
N ILE A 194 9.04 -10.60 24.06
CA ILE A 194 8.52 -11.44 25.15
C ILE A 194 8.95 -10.87 26.50
N ALA A 195 10.25 -10.58 26.68
CA ALA A 195 10.76 -10.02 27.93
C ALA A 195 10.16 -8.64 28.27
N GLU A 196 9.97 -7.78 27.29
CA GLU A 196 9.29 -6.50 27.45
C GLU A 196 7.81 -6.68 27.80
N GLY A 197 7.14 -7.65 27.16
CA GLY A 197 5.76 -8.01 27.45
C GLY A 197 5.57 -8.51 28.87
N GLU A 198 6.43 -9.42 29.33
CA GLU A 198 6.43 -9.92 30.71
C GLU A 198 6.69 -8.81 31.72
N LYS A 199 7.68 -7.95 31.46
CA LYS A 199 7.96 -6.79 32.31
C LYS A 199 6.75 -5.86 32.42
N LYS A 200 6.13 -5.49 31.30
CA LYS A 200 4.93 -4.62 31.28
C LYS A 200 3.76 -5.27 31.99
N SER A 201 3.54 -6.57 31.75
CA SER A 201 2.50 -7.33 32.42
C SER A 201 2.68 -7.35 33.95
N THR A 202 3.91 -7.62 34.42
CA THR A 202 4.22 -7.63 35.85
C THR A 202 4.02 -6.26 36.49
N ILE A 203 4.43 -5.18 35.85
CA ILE A 203 4.23 -3.80 36.31
C ILE A 203 2.74 -3.50 36.40
N LEU A 204 1.96 -3.77 35.34
CA LEU A 204 0.51 -3.51 35.34
C LEU A 204 -0.24 -4.31 36.42
N VAL A 205 0.15 -5.57 36.62
CA VAL A 205 -0.43 -6.39 37.71
C VAL A 205 -0.10 -5.83 39.08
N ALA A 206 1.15 -5.37 39.28
CA ALA A 206 1.56 -4.75 40.55
C ALA A 206 0.85 -3.40 40.79
N GLU A 207 0.70 -2.57 39.79
CA GLU A 207 -0.05 -1.32 39.84
C GLU A 207 -1.54 -1.57 40.11
N GLY A 208 -2.14 -2.56 39.43
CA GLY A 208 -3.52 -2.96 39.68
C GLY A 208 -3.74 -3.44 41.11
N LYS A 209 -2.85 -4.25 41.66
CA LYS A 209 -2.91 -4.67 43.08
C LYS A 209 -2.76 -3.50 44.04
N LYS A 210 -1.82 -2.58 43.77
CA LYS A 210 -1.65 -1.36 44.57
C LYS A 210 -2.91 -0.51 44.55
N GLN A 211 -3.50 -0.30 43.39
CA GLN A 211 -4.71 0.52 43.25
C GLN A 211 -5.91 -0.13 43.92
N SER A 212 -6.06 -1.46 43.80
CA SER A 212 -7.10 -2.19 44.53
C SER A 212 -6.95 -2.03 46.05
N ALA A 213 -5.73 -2.22 46.58
CA ALA A 213 -5.48 -2.05 48.01
C ALA A 213 -5.76 -0.63 48.52
N ILE A 214 -5.45 0.40 47.73
CA ILE A 214 -5.79 1.79 48.08
C ILE A 214 -7.30 2.00 48.13
N LEU A 215 -8.02 1.53 47.08
CA LEU A 215 -9.48 1.65 47.03
C LEU A 215 -10.18 0.88 48.15
N ASP A 216 -9.68 -0.31 48.49
CA ASP A 216 -10.21 -1.09 49.63
C ASP A 216 -10.01 -0.34 50.97
N ALA A 217 -8.80 0.22 51.18
CA ALA A 217 -8.53 1.02 52.41
C ALA A 217 -9.36 2.31 52.46
N GLU A 218 -9.57 2.98 51.34
CA GLU A 218 -10.44 4.16 51.26
C GLU A 218 -11.92 3.79 51.55
N ALA A 219 -12.38 2.66 50.99
CA ALA A 219 -13.73 2.15 51.23
C ALA A 219 -13.94 1.79 52.71
N GLU A 220 -12.98 1.13 53.36
CA GLU A 220 -13.03 0.84 54.80
C GLU A 220 -13.06 2.12 55.64
N LYS A 221 -12.21 3.10 55.30
CA LYS A 221 -12.20 4.40 55.96
C LYS A 221 -13.55 5.12 55.83
N GLN A 222 -14.12 5.16 54.63
CA GLN A 222 -15.43 5.77 54.43
C GLN A 222 -16.54 5.04 55.20
N ALA A 223 -16.51 3.71 55.17
CA ALA A 223 -17.46 2.91 55.91
C ALA A 223 -17.35 3.14 57.42
N ALA A 224 -16.13 3.28 57.97
CA ALA A 224 -15.90 3.59 59.37
C ALA A 224 -16.42 5.00 59.74
N ILE A 225 -16.17 6.00 58.91
CA ILE A 225 -16.69 7.37 59.09
C ILE A 225 -18.22 7.36 59.10
N LEU A 226 -18.86 6.74 58.09
CA LEU A 226 -20.32 6.67 58.02
C LEU A 226 -20.94 5.92 59.19
N ARG A 227 -20.30 4.85 59.72
CA ARG A 227 -20.73 4.15 60.93
C ARG A 227 -20.62 5.05 62.14
N ALA A 228 -19.51 5.81 62.30
CA ALA A 228 -19.34 6.73 63.39
C ALA A 228 -20.34 7.89 63.36
N GLU A 229 -20.64 8.42 62.20
CA GLU A 229 -21.65 9.47 61.98
C GLU A 229 -23.05 8.95 62.30
N ALA A 230 -23.42 7.76 61.83
CA ALA A 230 -24.69 7.14 62.13
C ALA A 230 -24.87 6.86 63.67
N GLU A 231 -23.80 6.41 64.36
CA GLU A 231 -23.83 6.19 65.80
C GLU A 231 -23.95 7.50 66.58
N LYS A 232 -23.25 8.55 66.11
CA LYS A 232 -23.39 9.90 66.69
C LYS A 232 -24.81 10.43 66.51
N GLU A 233 -25.40 10.30 65.36
CA GLU A 233 -26.77 10.75 65.13
C GLU A 233 -27.78 9.95 65.89
N LYS A 234 -27.59 8.64 66.08
CA LYS A 234 -28.42 7.80 66.96
C LYS A 234 -28.33 8.26 68.40
N ARG A 235 -27.12 8.53 68.91
CA ARG A 235 -26.94 9.05 70.31
C ARG A 235 -27.60 10.41 70.46
N ILE A 236 -27.51 11.31 69.47
CA ILE A 236 -28.20 12.62 69.55
C ILE A 236 -29.72 12.42 69.55
N ARG A 237 -30.27 11.59 68.69
CA ARG A 237 -31.73 11.31 68.71
C ARG A 237 -32.21 10.65 70.02
N GLU A 238 -31.42 9.72 70.57
CA GLU A 238 -31.72 9.11 71.86
C GLU A 238 -31.66 10.14 72.98
N ALA A 239 -30.68 11.07 73.04
CA ALA A 239 -30.60 12.13 74.03
C ALA A 239 -31.77 13.12 73.91
N GLU A 240 -32.14 13.53 72.68
CA GLU A 240 -33.31 14.36 72.45
C GLU A 240 -34.60 13.69 72.88
N ALA A 241 -34.75 12.37 72.61
CA ALA A 241 -35.92 11.60 73.01
C ALA A 241 -36.02 11.55 74.61
N ARG A 242 -34.89 11.33 75.27
CA ARG A 242 -34.82 11.39 76.77
C ARG A 242 -35.16 12.78 77.30
N GLN A 243 -34.65 13.84 76.65
CA GLN A 243 -34.94 15.21 77.01
C GLN A 243 -36.44 15.56 76.83
N ARG A 244 -37.05 15.12 75.77
CA ARG A 244 -38.49 15.26 75.49
C ARG A 244 -39.32 14.47 76.49
N GLN A 245 -38.85 13.28 76.93
CA GLN A 245 -39.50 12.50 77.96
C GLN A 245 -39.40 13.18 79.33
N SER A 246 -38.23 13.69 79.73
CA SER A 246 -38.02 14.41 80.98
C SER A 246 -38.82 15.72 81.04
N SER A 247 -38.91 16.47 79.90
CA SER A 247 -39.73 17.68 79.84
C SER A 247 -41.24 17.42 79.91
N LYS A 248 -41.70 16.24 79.42
CA LYS A 248 -43.09 15.81 79.61
C LYS A 248 -43.36 15.41 81.08
N TYR A 249 -42.41 14.77 81.76
CA TYR A 249 -42.53 14.42 83.18
C TYR A 249 -42.52 15.66 84.08
N SER A 250 -41.69 16.66 83.83
CA SER A 250 -41.64 17.91 84.60
C SER A 250 -42.91 18.81 84.40
N ARG A 251 -43.64 18.64 83.29
CA ARG A 251 -44.92 19.32 83.05
C ARG A 251 -46.12 18.64 83.76
N GLN A 252 -45.95 17.40 84.20
CA GLN A 252 -47.01 16.63 84.88
C GLN A 252 -46.89 16.60 86.39
N MET A 253 -45.88 17.21 87.07
CA MET A 253 -45.80 17.31 88.50
C MET A 253 -46.47 18.60 88.98
N PRO A 254 -47.48 18.52 89.91
CA PRO A 254 -48.05 19.70 90.55
C PRO A 254 -47.06 20.31 91.54
N MET A 255 -46.98 21.63 91.53
CA MET A 255 -46.17 22.40 92.48
C MET A 255 -46.54 22.06 93.92
N VAL A 256 -45.62 21.40 94.65
CA VAL A 256 -45.66 21.36 96.13
C VAL A 256 -44.61 22.34 96.57
N SER A 257 -45.14 23.41 97.24
CA SER A 257 -44.36 24.45 97.88
C SER A 257 -43.68 23.88 99.13
N VAL A 258 -42.35 23.96 99.22
CA VAL A 258 -41.66 23.82 100.50
C VAL A 258 -40.67 24.98 100.72
N ARG A 259 -40.94 25.64 101.73
CA ARG A 259 -40.39 26.79 102.44
C ARG A 259 -38.89 26.64 102.79
N SER A 260 -38.14 27.66 102.47
CA SER A 260 -36.98 28.21 103.18
C SER A 260 -36.34 27.45 104.31
N LYS A 261 -35.05 27.19 104.25
CA LYS A 261 -34.08 27.52 105.33
C LYS A 261 -32.68 27.78 104.78
N LYS A 262 -32.11 28.86 105.24
CA LYS A 262 -30.81 29.44 104.96
C LYS A 262 -29.65 28.71 105.68
N PRO A 263 -28.38 29.20 105.66
CA PRO A 263 -27.20 28.53 105.03
C PRO A 263 -26.15 28.16 106.10
N VAL A 264 -25.18 27.36 105.76
CA VAL A 264 -23.91 27.31 106.57
C VAL A 264 -22.74 27.21 105.56
N ARG A 265 -21.88 27.97 105.86
CA ARG A 265 -20.62 28.59 105.42
C ARG A 265 -19.43 27.63 105.48
N THR A 266 -18.46 27.90 104.64
CA THR A 266 -17.01 27.72 104.80
C THR A 266 -16.45 26.30 104.57
N MET A 267 -15.32 26.10 103.95
CA MET A 267 -14.16 26.85 103.48
C MET A 267 -13.27 25.95 102.63
N PRO A 268 -12.23 26.47 101.96
CA PRO A 268 -11.53 25.80 100.84
C PRO A 268 -10.26 25.05 101.29
N PHE A 269 -9.74 24.22 100.47
CA PHE A 269 -8.27 24.01 100.43
C PHE A 269 -7.85 23.43 99.05
N LEU A 270 -6.97 24.13 98.45
CA LEU A 270 -5.90 23.81 97.50
C LEU A 270 -4.87 22.86 98.18
N PRO A 271 -3.91 22.30 97.43
CA PRO A 271 -3.30 22.74 96.15
C PRO A 271 -3.48 21.78 95.00
#